data_9eeed376188bd1219767cd949edaaf45
#
_entry.id   9eeed376188bd1219767cd949edaaf45
#
_cell.length_a   1.000
_cell.length_b   1.000
_cell.length_c   1.000
_cell.angle_alpha   90.00
_cell.angle_beta   90.00
_cell.angle_gamma   90.00
#
_symmetry.space_group_name_H-M   'P 1'
#
loop_
_entity.id
_entity.type
_entity.pdbx_description
1 polymer ?
#
loop_
_entity_poly.entity_id
_entity_poly.type
_entity_poly.pdbx_seq_one_letter_code
_entity_poly.pdbx_strand_id
1 'polypeptide(L)'
;LPGLTVNLVVEPKKQRVEDMQNGNFQLGLTRWGPDYADPMTYLGMWVTDNSNNYGLWSNADYDAIIDECTTGDLCTDAEGRWARLYDAEKIVMDEAVIYPLYTQCNAEMLSSKVTGVEYHPVAINRVYKDAVKTE
;
A
#
# COMPACT_ATOMS: atom_id res chain seq x y z
N LEU A 1 24.15 -1.13 -13.71
CA LEU A 1 25.16 -0.31 -13.00
C LEU A 1 26.46 -1.09 -12.96
N PRO A 2 27.62 -0.49 -13.32
CA PRO A 2 28.91 -1.18 -13.22
C PRO A 2 29.15 -1.65 -11.78
N GLY A 3 29.54 -2.93 -11.60
CA GLY A 3 29.82 -3.49 -10.29
C GLY A 3 28.60 -4.00 -9.51
N LEU A 4 27.39 -3.86 -10.02
CA LEU A 4 26.17 -4.42 -9.42
C LEU A 4 25.85 -5.77 -10.07
N THR A 5 25.72 -6.81 -9.28
CA THR A 5 25.16 -8.11 -9.70
C THR A 5 23.81 -8.30 -9.01
N VAL A 6 22.77 -8.55 -9.80
CA VAL A 6 21.43 -8.82 -9.29
C VAL A 6 21.12 -10.30 -9.48
N ASN A 7 20.87 -11.00 -8.39
CA ASN A 7 20.39 -12.38 -8.40
C ASN A 7 18.87 -12.38 -8.18
N LEU A 8 18.12 -12.70 -9.24
CA LEU A 8 16.67 -12.76 -9.14
C LEU A 8 16.22 -14.10 -8.56
N VAL A 9 15.53 -14.05 -7.44
CA VAL A 9 14.87 -15.19 -6.81
C VAL A 9 13.38 -15.10 -7.09
N VAL A 10 12.83 -16.11 -7.76
CA VAL A 10 11.41 -16.18 -8.14
C VAL A 10 10.72 -17.25 -7.31
N GLU A 11 9.72 -16.84 -6.54
CA GLU A 11 9.06 -17.68 -5.56
C GLU A 11 7.53 -17.54 -5.61
N PRO A 12 6.78 -18.55 -5.14
CA PRO A 12 5.36 -18.40 -4.87
C PRO A 12 5.10 -17.27 -3.85
N LYS A 13 3.98 -16.56 -3.98
CA LYS A 13 3.64 -15.42 -3.10
C LYS A 13 3.81 -15.75 -1.61
N LYS A 14 3.38 -16.93 -1.17
CA LYS A 14 3.47 -17.32 0.25
C LYS A 14 4.93 -17.35 0.72
N GLN A 15 5.81 -18.02 -0.03
CA GLN A 15 7.23 -18.11 0.31
C GLN A 15 7.90 -16.73 0.30
N ARG A 16 7.66 -15.93 -0.73
CA ARG A 16 8.19 -14.56 -0.80
C ARG A 16 7.79 -13.70 0.41
N VAL A 17 6.52 -13.77 0.83
CA VAL A 17 6.05 -13.01 2.00
C VAL A 17 6.73 -13.51 3.27
N GLU A 18 6.87 -14.81 3.45
CA GLU A 18 7.57 -15.42 4.58
C GLU A 18 9.04 -15.00 4.62
N ASP A 19 9.73 -15.01 3.48
CA ASP A 19 11.12 -14.57 3.39
C ASP A 19 11.27 -13.07 3.68
N MET A 20 10.33 -12.25 3.20
CA MET A 20 10.31 -10.82 3.52
C MET A 20 10.07 -10.58 5.03
N GLN A 21 9.17 -11.32 5.65
CA GLN A 21 8.90 -11.22 7.09
C GLN A 21 10.10 -11.66 7.94
N ASN A 22 10.88 -12.62 7.45
CA ASN A 22 12.09 -13.12 8.11
C ASN A 22 13.35 -12.31 7.77
N GLY A 23 13.27 -11.28 6.94
CA GLY A 23 14.41 -10.46 6.52
C GLY A 23 15.35 -11.16 5.54
N ASN A 24 14.92 -12.22 4.86
CA ASN A 24 15.70 -13.01 3.92
C ASN A 24 15.73 -12.36 2.50
N PHE A 25 15.91 -11.06 2.43
CA PHE A 25 15.98 -10.32 1.16
C PHE A 25 16.86 -9.07 1.30
N GLN A 26 17.39 -8.56 0.19
CA GLN A 26 18.00 -7.23 0.11
C GLN A 26 17.09 -6.24 -0.60
N LEU A 27 16.36 -6.70 -1.62
CA LEU A 27 15.37 -5.91 -2.35
C LEU A 27 14.13 -6.77 -2.58
N GLY A 28 13.01 -6.40 -2.01
CA GLY A 28 11.74 -7.12 -2.14
C GLY A 28 10.81 -6.44 -3.13
N LEU A 29 10.35 -7.18 -4.15
CA LEU A 29 9.31 -6.70 -5.07
C LEU A 29 7.94 -7.16 -4.57
N THR A 30 7.10 -6.23 -4.19
CA THR A 30 5.76 -6.52 -3.67
C THR A 30 4.74 -5.48 -4.17
N ARG A 31 3.49 -5.63 -3.79
CA ARG A 31 2.43 -4.67 -4.07
C ARG A 31 1.52 -4.49 -2.88
N TRP A 32 0.94 -3.33 -2.77
CA TRP A 32 -0.14 -3.03 -1.85
C TRP A 32 -1.33 -2.45 -2.60
N GLY A 33 -2.52 -2.79 -2.19
CA GLY A 33 -3.76 -2.14 -2.64
C GLY A 33 -4.42 -1.47 -1.43
N PRO A 34 -5.10 -0.33 -1.61
CA PRO A 34 -5.72 0.36 -0.49
C PRO A 34 -6.87 -0.47 0.09
N ASP A 35 -6.88 -0.66 1.40
CA ASP A 35 -7.94 -1.35 2.12
C ASP A 35 -9.13 -0.42 2.43
N TYR A 36 -8.87 0.90 2.46
CA TYR A 36 -9.84 1.96 2.69
C TYR A 36 -9.38 3.27 2.04
N ALA A 37 -10.31 4.21 1.87
CA ALA A 37 -10.08 5.47 1.14
C ALA A 37 -9.41 6.53 2.02
N ASP A 38 -8.18 6.27 2.49
CA ASP A 38 -7.35 7.19 3.24
C ASP A 38 -5.87 6.88 2.98
N PRO A 39 -4.95 7.88 2.89
CA PRO A 39 -3.52 7.65 2.70
C PRO A 39 -2.89 6.77 3.77
N MET A 40 -3.46 6.72 4.95
CA MET A 40 -2.99 5.88 6.05
C MET A 40 -2.92 4.40 5.70
N THR A 41 -3.74 3.93 4.74
CA THR A 41 -3.65 2.54 4.23
C THR A 41 -2.26 2.21 3.64
N TYR A 42 -1.51 3.23 3.21
CA TYR A 42 -0.14 3.11 2.71
C TYR A 42 0.88 3.55 3.75
N LEU A 43 0.67 4.71 4.37
CA LEU A 43 1.66 5.31 5.26
C LEU A 43 1.74 4.58 6.61
N GLY A 44 0.62 4.08 7.13
CA GLY A 44 0.62 3.33 8.39
C GLY A 44 1.48 2.05 8.39
N MET A 45 1.85 1.54 7.19
CA MET A 45 2.69 0.34 7.09
C MET A 45 4.14 0.55 7.52
N TRP A 46 4.67 1.77 7.48
CA TRP A 46 6.09 2.08 7.69
C TRP A 46 6.41 2.52 9.12
N VAL A 47 5.42 2.53 10.00
CA VAL A 47 5.63 2.78 11.43
C VAL A 47 6.57 1.71 12.00
N THR A 48 7.43 2.11 12.92
CA THR A 48 8.33 1.20 13.62
C THR A 48 7.57 0.01 14.20
N ASP A 49 8.11 -1.18 14.05
CA ASP A 49 7.55 -2.46 14.48
C ASP A 49 6.21 -2.88 13.83
N ASN A 50 5.75 -2.17 12.78
CA ASN A 50 4.59 -2.62 12.03
C ASN A 50 4.89 -3.93 11.27
N SER A 51 3.96 -4.87 11.32
CA SER A 51 4.10 -6.20 10.72
C SER A 51 4.26 -6.20 9.19
N ASN A 52 3.92 -5.11 8.52
CA ASN A 52 4.12 -4.94 7.08
C ASN A 52 5.41 -4.19 6.74
N ASN A 53 6.11 -3.67 7.74
CA ASN A 53 7.41 -3.00 7.59
C ASN A 53 8.53 -4.05 7.52
N TYR A 54 8.58 -4.80 6.42
CA TYR A 54 9.52 -5.92 6.26
C TYR A 54 11.00 -5.49 6.23
N GLY A 55 11.27 -4.23 5.88
CA GLY A 55 12.61 -3.65 5.92
C GLY A 55 13.11 -3.30 7.32
N LEU A 56 12.26 -3.42 8.35
CA LEU A 56 12.54 -3.05 9.73
C LEU A 56 13.05 -1.60 9.85
N TRP A 57 12.60 -0.73 8.96
CA TRP A 57 12.90 0.68 8.98
C TRP A 57 12.29 1.34 10.21
N SER A 58 12.97 2.29 10.80
CA SER A 58 12.52 3.02 11.97
C SER A 58 12.93 4.48 11.89
N ASN A 59 11.97 5.38 12.09
CA ASN A 59 12.20 6.81 12.12
C ASN A 59 11.22 7.45 13.10
N ALA A 60 11.75 8.00 14.21
CA ALA A 60 10.92 8.56 15.28
C ALA A 60 10.11 9.78 14.85
N ASP A 61 10.63 10.59 13.90
CA ASP A 61 9.88 11.75 13.38
C ASP A 61 8.71 11.29 12.51
N TYR A 62 8.91 10.22 11.75
CA TYR A 62 7.84 9.58 10.98
C TYR A 62 6.75 9.02 11.88
N ASP A 63 7.14 8.24 12.89
CA ASP A 63 6.20 7.64 13.84
C ASP A 63 5.37 8.71 14.56
N ALA A 64 6.01 9.82 14.96
CA ALA A 64 5.33 10.94 15.58
C ALA A 64 4.29 11.60 14.64
N ILE A 65 4.61 11.76 13.35
CA ILE A 65 3.65 12.31 12.37
C ILE A 65 2.45 11.37 12.22
N ILE A 66 2.69 10.07 12.12
CA ILE A 66 1.60 9.10 11.96
C ILE A 66 0.72 9.05 13.22
N ASP A 67 1.31 9.11 14.40
CA ASP A 67 0.54 9.17 15.65
C ASP A 67 -0.29 10.45 15.75
N GLU A 68 0.28 11.61 15.46
CA GLU A 68 -0.41 12.90 15.41
C GLU A 68 -1.63 12.87 14.48
N CYS A 69 -1.51 12.20 13.30
CA CYS A 69 -2.58 12.05 12.32
C CYS A 69 -3.61 10.99 12.66
N THR A 70 -3.33 10.08 13.59
CA THR A 70 -4.18 8.91 13.92
C THR A 70 -4.89 9.07 15.26
N THR A 71 -4.17 9.48 16.30
CA THR A 71 -4.66 9.58 17.68
C THR A 71 -4.50 10.98 18.24
N GLY A 72 -3.72 11.84 17.60
CA GLY A 72 -3.43 13.20 18.04
C GLY A 72 -4.43 14.24 17.56
N ASP A 73 -4.03 15.49 17.70
CA ASP A 73 -4.89 16.67 17.46
C ASP A 73 -5.36 16.80 16.01
N LEU A 74 -4.60 16.23 15.06
CA LEU A 74 -4.91 16.30 13.62
C LEU A 74 -5.92 15.25 13.15
N CYS A 75 -6.32 14.29 13.98
CA CYS A 75 -7.28 13.25 13.53
C CYS A 75 -8.64 13.83 13.12
N THR A 76 -8.99 15.03 13.58
CA THR A 76 -10.22 15.76 13.23
C THR A 76 -10.01 17.00 12.37
N ASP A 77 -8.76 17.40 12.12
CA ASP A 77 -8.38 18.48 11.22
C ASP A 77 -7.95 17.92 9.87
N ALA A 78 -8.86 17.88 8.91
CA ALA A 78 -8.61 17.27 7.61
C ALA A 78 -7.48 17.97 6.83
N GLU A 79 -7.41 19.29 6.84
CA GLU A 79 -6.41 20.06 6.09
C GLU A 79 -5.01 19.90 6.71
N GLY A 80 -4.90 20.09 8.03
CA GLY A 80 -3.64 19.90 8.76
C GLY A 80 -3.15 18.46 8.66
N ARG A 81 -4.07 17.48 8.78
CA ARG A 81 -3.76 16.07 8.63
C ARG A 81 -3.19 15.74 7.25
N TRP A 82 -3.79 16.23 6.16
CA TRP A 82 -3.27 16.02 4.81
C TRP A 82 -1.86 16.58 4.63
N ALA A 83 -1.61 17.79 5.15
CA ALA A 83 -0.27 18.39 5.08
C ALA A 83 0.78 17.52 5.80
N ARG A 84 0.45 17.00 6.98
CA ARG A 84 1.37 16.14 7.76
C ARG A 84 1.57 14.76 7.13
N LEU A 85 0.53 14.17 6.53
CA LEU A 85 0.66 12.92 5.78
C LEU A 85 1.56 13.08 4.56
N TYR A 86 1.54 14.25 3.91
CA TYR A 86 2.48 14.57 2.83
C TYR A 86 3.93 14.65 3.34
N ASP A 87 4.16 15.25 4.53
CA ASP A 87 5.49 15.24 5.16
C ASP A 87 5.97 13.80 5.45
N ALA A 88 5.07 12.94 5.93
CA ALA A 88 5.38 11.53 6.16
C ALA A 88 5.76 10.79 4.85
N GLU A 89 4.99 10.99 3.78
CA GLU A 89 5.30 10.42 2.45
C GLU A 89 6.70 10.87 1.99
N LYS A 90 7.01 12.16 2.17
CA LYS A 90 8.30 12.71 1.81
C LYS A 90 9.47 12.03 2.53
N ILE A 91 9.34 11.74 3.82
CA ILE A 91 10.37 11.02 4.60
C ILE A 91 10.61 9.63 4.01
N VAL A 92 9.54 8.86 3.76
CA VAL A 92 9.61 7.50 3.20
C VAL A 92 10.30 7.51 1.83
N MET A 93 10.01 8.52 1.01
CA MET A 93 10.60 8.64 -0.33
C MET A 93 12.05 9.13 -0.29
N ASP A 94 12.38 10.10 0.55
CA ASP A 94 13.73 10.66 0.66
C ASP A 94 14.72 9.65 1.25
N GLU A 95 14.27 8.82 2.18
CA GLU A 95 15.09 7.74 2.76
C GLU A 95 15.06 6.44 1.92
N ALA A 96 14.36 6.45 0.79
CA ALA A 96 14.23 5.30 -0.11
C ALA A 96 13.76 4.01 0.58
N VAL A 97 12.86 4.15 1.57
CA VAL A 97 12.23 3.01 2.26
C VAL A 97 11.47 2.13 1.26
N ILE A 98 10.84 2.78 0.29
CA ILE A 98 10.19 2.16 -0.86
C ILE A 98 10.56 2.88 -2.16
N TYR A 99 10.40 2.16 -3.26
CA TYR A 99 10.50 2.72 -4.61
C TYR A 99 9.27 2.34 -5.43
N PRO A 100 8.28 3.24 -5.60
CA PRO A 100 7.09 2.96 -6.38
C PRO A 100 7.45 2.76 -7.86
N LEU A 101 7.03 1.63 -8.43
CA LEU A 101 7.32 1.30 -9.83
C LEU A 101 6.17 1.66 -10.75
N TYR A 102 4.95 1.26 -10.40
CA TYR A 102 3.76 1.53 -11.21
C TYR A 102 2.48 1.27 -10.40
N THR A 103 1.39 1.87 -10.85
CA THR A 103 0.04 1.54 -10.37
C THR A 103 -0.57 0.48 -11.27
N GLN A 104 -0.95 -0.66 -10.68
CA GLN A 104 -1.61 -1.72 -11.42
C GLN A 104 -3.03 -1.31 -11.81
N CYS A 105 -3.35 -1.44 -13.09
CA CYS A 105 -4.70 -1.30 -13.60
C CYS A 105 -5.32 -2.66 -13.88
N ASN A 106 -6.63 -2.77 -13.68
CA ASN A 106 -7.41 -3.94 -14.07
C ASN A 106 -8.16 -3.65 -15.36
N ALA A 107 -8.02 -4.52 -16.34
CA ALA A 107 -8.86 -4.51 -17.53
C ALA A 107 -10.03 -5.48 -17.32
N GLU A 108 -11.24 -5.04 -17.59
CA GLU A 108 -12.44 -5.82 -17.37
C GLU A 108 -13.31 -5.89 -18.62
N MET A 109 -13.84 -7.07 -18.83
CA MET A 109 -14.85 -7.30 -19.86
C MET A 109 -16.14 -7.74 -19.19
N LEU A 110 -17.18 -6.95 -19.33
CA LEU A 110 -18.52 -7.26 -18.86
C LEU A 110 -19.43 -7.48 -20.08
N SER A 111 -20.17 -8.57 -20.09
CA SER A 111 -21.18 -8.82 -21.12
C SER A 111 -22.25 -7.72 -21.09
N SER A 112 -22.70 -7.26 -22.25
CA SER A 112 -23.82 -6.32 -22.36
C SER A 112 -25.14 -6.84 -21.79
N LYS A 113 -25.21 -8.16 -21.56
CA LYS A 113 -26.34 -8.83 -20.90
C LYS A 113 -26.28 -8.76 -19.37
N VAL A 114 -25.23 -8.20 -18.77
CA VAL A 114 -25.08 -8.07 -17.32
C VAL A 114 -25.22 -6.61 -16.92
N THR A 115 -26.10 -6.35 -15.96
CA THR A 115 -26.35 -5.03 -15.39
C THR A 115 -26.30 -5.07 -13.86
N GLY A 116 -26.28 -3.92 -13.20
CA GLY A 116 -26.33 -3.83 -11.74
C GLY A 116 -25.03 -4.21 -11.01
N VAL A 117 -23.89 -4.25 -11.71
CA VAL A 117 -22.58 -4.37 -11.07
C VAL A 117 -22.13 -2.98 -10.65
N GLU A 118 -21.84 -2.82 -9.35
CA GLU A 118 -21.30 -1.58 -8.81
C GLU A 118 -19.78 -1.66 -8.72
N TYR A 119 -19.12 -0.54 -8.98
CA TYR A 119 -17.65 -0.43 -8.96
C TYR A 119 -17.21 0.55 -7.87
N HIS A 120 -16.25 0.11 -7.07
CA HIS A 120 -15.61 0.93 -6.06
C HIS A 120 -14.12 1.07 -6.34
N PRO A 121 -13.54 2.27 -6.20
CA PRO A 121 -12.10 2.48 -6.48
C PRO A 121 -11.18 1.88 -5.42
N VAL A 122 -11.72 1.58 -4.24
CA VAL A 122 -10.95 1.15 -3.07
C VAL A 122 -11.57 -0.11 -2.46
N ALA A 123 -10.74 -0.99 -1.90
CA ALA A 123 -11.10 -2.22 -1.21
C ALA A 123 -11.80 -3.24 -2.14
N ILE A 124 -13.08 -3.46 -1.94
CA ILE A 124 -13.87 -4.36 -2.80
C ILE A 124 -14.20 -3.64 -4.10
N ASN A 125 -13.48 -3.97 -5.16
CA ASN A 125 -13.63 -3.30 -6.45
C ASN A 125 -15.01 -3.49 -7.09
N ARG A 126 -15.74 -4.59 -6.75
CA ARG A 126 -17.03 -4.91 -7.37
C ARG A 126 -18.00 -5.47 -6.36
N VAL A 127 -19.22 -4.98 -6.44
CA VAL A 127 -20.36 -5.52 -5.69
C VAL A 127 -21.37 -6.08 -6.69
N TYR A 128 -21.72 -7.33 -6.53
CA TYR A 128 -22.64 -8.06 -7.42
C TYR A 128 -24.02 -8.26 -6.79
N LYS A 129 -24.31 -7.59 -5.69
CA LYS A 129 -25.57 -7.75 -4.95
C LYS A 129 -26.80 -7.58 -5.83
N ASP A 130 -26.77 -6.59 -6.70
CA ASP A 130 -27.88 -6.21 -7.59
C ASP A 130 -27.60 -6.59 -9.06
N ALA A 131 -26.58 -7.45 -9.28
CA ALA A 131 -26.24 -7.90 -10.62
C ALA A 131 -27.31 -8.84 -11.20
N VAL A 132 -27.76 -8.52 -12.40
CA VAL A 132 -28.74 -9.29 -13.16
C VAL A 132 -28.18 -9.64 -14.51
N LYS A 133 -28.36 -10.90 -14.92
CA LYS A 133 -28.05 -11.35 -16.28
C LYS A 133 -29.37 -11.57 -17.03
N THR A 134 -29.52 -10.87 -18.15
CA THR A 134 -30.62 -11.10 -19.11
C THR A 134 -30.25 -12.19 -20.10
N GLU A 135 -31.24 -12.83 -20.69
CA GLU A 135 -31.06 -13.89 -21.70
C GLU A 135 -30.48 -13.37 -23.03
#